data_86748ee6e0db14f0dc280e246a983e55
#
_entry.id   86748ee6e0db14f0dc280e246a983e55
#
_cell.length_a   1.000
_cell.length_b   1.000
_cell.length_c   1.000
_cell.angle_alpha   90.00
_cell.angle_beta   90.00
_cell.angle_gamma   90.00
#
_symmetry.space_group_name_H-M   'P 1'
#
loop_
_entity.id
_entity.type
_entity.pdbx_description
1 polymer ?
#
loop_
_entity_poly.entity_id
_entity_poly.type
_entity_poly.pdbx_seq_one_letter_code
_entity_poly.pdbx_strand_id
1 'polypeptide(L)'
;MDINILGIPMDLGAGRRGVDMGPSALRNARLCSRLSGLGHAVSDLGDVPVALPETVDKFLNSGLDFLPAILDVSRATVSRLQSLPDGVFPITLGGDHSVAMGTVAGNALRGAGERGHRMGLIWVDAHTDFNTPEISPTGNIHGMPVAQLCGLGHPDLASLAGDWRLNPRDVVMIGIRSVDPQEAELVREYGLRVYTCLLYTSPSPRDQRG
;
A
#
# COMPACT_ATOMS: atom_id res chain seq x y z
N MET A 1 9.68 -20.70 -6.69
CA MET A 1 8.55 -20.39 -5.79
C MET A 1 7.29 -20.19 -6.60
N ASP A 2 6.13 -20.35 -6.01
CA ASP A 2 4.85 -20.09 -6.63
C ASP A 2 4.47 -18.64 -6.39
N ILE A 3 4.20 -17.90 -7.47
CA ILE A 3 3.88 -16.47 -7.44
C ILE A 3 2.47 -16.28 -7.99
N ASN A 4 1.62 -15.59 -7.22
CA ASN A 4 0.32 -15.18 -7.71
C ASN A 4 0.27 -13.65 -7.85
N ILE A 5 -0.16 -13.20 -9.03
CA ILE A 5 -0.28 -11.79 -9.38
C ILE A 5 -1.74 -11.39 -9.29
N LEU A 6 -2.03 -10.31 -8.57
CA LEU A 6 -3.35 -9.71 -8.43
C LEU A 6 -3.29 -8.23 -8.81
N GLY A 7 -4.10 -7.81 -9.78
CA GLY A 7 -4.22 -6.42 -10.16
C GLY A 7 -5.28 -5.68 -9.31
N ILE A 8 -5.02 -4.41 -9.02
CA ILE A 8 -5.94 -3.50 -8.31
C ILE A 8 -5.91 -2.16 -9.06
N PRO A 9 -6.66 -2.05 -10.18
CA PRO A 9 -6.63 -0.86 -11.03
C PRO A 9 -7.44 0.30 -10.41
N MET A 10 -6.96 0.86 -9.30
CA MET A 10 -7.65 1.89 -8.53
C MET A 10 -6.93 3.23 -8.61
N ASP A 11 -7.68 4.30 -8.93
CA ASP A 11 -7.19 5.69 -8.90
C ASP A 11 -8.13 6.63 -8.12
N LEU A 12 -8.95 6.04 -7.24
CA LEU A 12 -9.97 6.76 -6.46
C LEU A 12 -9.37 7.55 -5.29
N GLY A 13 -8.26 7.08 -4.73
CA GLY A 13 -7.62 7.71 -3.57
C GLY A 13 -6.72 8.88 -3.93
N ALA A 14 -6.35 9.02 -5.20
CA ALA A 14 -5.53 10.12 -5.71
C ALA A 14 -6.39 11.24 -6.31
N GLY A 15 -5.92 12.48 -6.21
CA GLY A 15 -6.57 13.61 -6.90
C GLY A 15 -6.36 13.63 -8.42
N ARG A 16 -5.79 12.57 -9.01
CA ARG A 16 -5.47 12.46 -10.43
C ARG A 16 -5.86 11.10 -10.98
N ARG A 17 -6.38 11.12 -12.21
CA ARG A 17 -6.78 9.93 -12.95
C ARG A 17 -5.60 9.32 -13.73
N GLY A 18 -5.74 8.03 -14.08
CA GLY A 18 -4.89 7.34 -15.06
C GLY A 18 -3.89 6.35 -14.47
N VAL A 19 -3.68 6.33 -13.15
CA VAL A 19 -2.79 5.33 -12.52
C VAL A 19 -3.45 3.94 -12.41
N ASP A 20 -4.75 3.84 -12.62
CA ASP A 20 -5.51 2.60 -12.80
C ASP A 20 -4.96 1.72 -13.93
N MET A 21 -4.24 2.31 -14.91
CA MET A 21 -3.56 1.55 -15.96
C MET A 21 -2.34 0.75 -15.47
N GLY A 22 -1.89 0.93 -14.22
CA GLY A 22 -0.69 0.27 -13.67
C GLY A 22 -0.65 -1.25 -13.89
N PRO A 23 -1.67 -2.01 -13.48
CA PRO A 23 -1.71 -3.46 -13.69
C PRO A 23 -1.60 -3.86 -15.16
N SER A 24 -2.34 -3.21 -16.05
CA SER A 24 -2.29 -3.46 -17.51
C SER A 24 -0.92 -3.13 -18.10
N ALA A 25 -0.31 -2.01 -17.69
CA ALA A 25 1.01 -1.61 -18.18
C ALA A 25 2.09 -2.65 -17.82
N LEU A 26 2.08 -3.15 -16.58
CA LEU A 26 3.03 -4.16 -16.11
C LEU A 26 2.83 -5.51 -16.80
N ARG A 27 1.58 -5.91 -17.09
CA ARG A 27 1.28 -7.11 -17.87
C ARG A 27 1.78 -6.96 -19.31
N ASN A 28 1.56 -5.81 -19.94
CA ASN A 28 2.08 -5.50 -21.26
C ASN A 28 3.62 -5.49 -21.32
N ALA A 29 4.28 -5.09 -20.23
CA ALA A 29 5.73 -5.21 -20.05
C ALA A 29 6.20 -6.65 -19.81
N ARG A 30 5.32 -7.64 -19.98
CA ARG A 30 5.60 -9.09 -19.86
C ARG A 30 6.07 -9.51 -18.46
N LEU A 31 5.51 -8.94 -17.40
CA LEU A 31 5.89 -9.27 -16.01
C LEU A 31 5.84 -10.78 -15.76
N CYS A 32 4.73 -11.45 -16.09
CA CYS A 32 4.58 -12.91 -15.89
C CYS A 32 5.67 -13.70 -16.62
N SER A 33 5.92 -13.39 -17.90
CA SER A 33 6.94 -14.09 -18.67
C SER A 33 8.36 -13.87 -18.12
N ARG A 34 8.64 -12.68 -17.61
CA ARG A 34 9.94 -12.37 -16.99
C ARG A 34 10.14 -13.15 -15.70
N LEU A 35 9.13 -13.21 -14.84
CA LEU A 35 9.17 -13.98 -13.60
C LEU A 35 9.28 -15.49 -13.89
N SER A 36 8.53 -16.00 -14.87
CA SER A 36 8.66 -17.41 -15.29
C SER A 36 10.05 -17.71 -15.87
N GLY A 37 10.64 -16.77 -16.61
CA GLY A 37 12.02 -16.89 -17.12
C GLY A 37 13.09 -16.95 -16.00
N LEU A 38 12.78 -16.46 -14.81
CA LEU A 38 13.61 -16.59 -13.60
C LEU A 38 13.38 -17.92 -12.85
N GLY A 39 12.56 -18.81 -13.37
CA GLY A 39 12.29 -20.14 -12.77
C GLY A 39 11.18 -20.16 -11.74
N HIS A 40 10.28 -19.18 -11.73
CA HIS A 40 9.10 -19.18 -10.85
C HIS A 40 7.88 -19.74 -11.57
N ALA A 41 7.01 -20.45 -10.82
CA ALA A 41 5.67 -20.77 -11.29
C ALA A 41 4.76 -19.55 -11.05
N VAL A 42 4.22 -18.97 -12.12
CA VAL A 42 3.48 -17.70 -12.05
C VAL A 42 2.05 -17.89 -12.51
N SER A 43 1.10 -17.44 -11.67
CA SER A 43 -0.32 -17.39 -11.99
C SER A 43 -0.84 -15.96 -11.90
N ASP A 44 -1.47 -15.45 -12.96
CA ASP A 44 -2.16 -14.16 -12.94
C ASP A 44 -3.63 -14.39 -12.60
N LEU A 45 -4.09 -13.78 -11.50
CA LEU A 45 -5.43 -13.94 -10.96
C LEU A 45 -6.42 -12.89 -11.52
N GLY A 46 -5.96 -12.06 -12.45
CA GLY A 46 -6.73 -10.92 -12.96
C GLY A 46 -6.81 -9.77 -11.98
N ASP A 47 -7.85 -8.98 -12.10
CA ASP A 47 -8.03 -7.74 -11.34
C ASP A 47 -9.15 -7.86 -10.30
N VAL A 48 -8.99 -7.12 -9.20
CA VAL A 48 -10.09 -6.79 -8.29
C VAL A 48 -11.01 -5.79 -9.03
N PRO A 49 -12.33 -6.00 -9.01
CA PRO A 49 -13.25 -5.02 -9.59
C PRO A 49 -13.15 -3.67 -8.88
N VAL A 50 -13.00 -2.61 -9.66
CA VAL A 50 -12.97 -1.21 -9.18
C VAL A 50 -14.07 -0.45 -9.91
N ALA A 51 -14.89 0.29 -9.15
CA ALA A 51 -15.92 1.13 -9.74
C ALA A 51 -15.29 2.31 -10.48
N LEU A 52 -15.91 2.70 -11.60
CA LEU A 52 -15.49 3.91 -12.31
C LEU A 52 -15.89 5.14 -11.48
N PRO A 53 -15.00 6.13 -11.31
CA PRO A 53 -15.29 7.33 -10.52
C PRO A 53 -16.54 8.08 -10.95
N GLU A 54 -16.87 8.01 -12.25
CA GLU A 54 -18.07 8.64 -12.82
C GLU A 54 -19.38 7.96 -12.42
N THR A 55 -19.29 6.74 -11.87
CA THR A 55 -20.47 5.92 -11.50
C THR A 55 -20.67 5.86 -9.99
N VAL A 56 -19.79 6.47 -9.20
CA VAL A 56 -19.87 6.48 -7.73
C VAL A 56 -19.95 7.89 -7.20
N ASP A 57 -20.66 8.06 -6.09
CA ASP A 57 -20.77 9.35 -5.44
C ASP A 57 -19.44 9.70 -4.74
N LYS A 58 -18.89 10.85 -5.11
CA LYS A 58 -17.61 11.34 -4.58
C LYS A 58 -17.70 11.72 -3.09
N PHE A 59 -18.85 12.25 -2.65
CA PHE A 59 -18.99 12.97 -1.37
C PHE A 59 -19.97 12.32 -0.38
N LEU A 60 -20.06 11.01 -0.32
CA LEU A 60 -20.93 10.36 0.66
C LEU A 60 -20.47 10.63 2.11
N ASN A 61 -20.87 11.78 2.66
CA ASN A 61 -20.92 12.14 4.10
C ASN A 61 -19.67 11.86 4.98
N SER A 62 -18.52 11.52 4.40
CA SER A 62 -17.35 11.05 5.16
C SER A 62 -16.20 12.06 5.26
N GLY A 63 -16.27 13.17 4.52
CA GLY A 63 -15.14 14.11 4.39
C GLY A 63 -13.94 13.55 3.61
N LEU A 64 -14.02 12.30 3.14
CA LEU A 64 -13.01 11.63 2.32
C LEU A 64 -13.62 11.21 0.98
N ASP A 65 -13.00 11.64 -0.11
CA ASP A 65 -13.45 11.33 -1.46
C ASP A 65 -13.46 9.82 -1.72
N PHE A 66 -14.53 9.31 -2.31
CA PHE A 66 -14.69 7.91 -2.73
C PHE A 66 -14.48 6.86 -1.62
N LEU A 67 -14.55 7.22 -0.35
CA LEU A 67 -14.30 6.30 0.76
C LEU A 67 -15.07 4.97 0.66
N PRO A 68 -16.39 4.93 0.37
CA PRO A 68 -17.12 3.66 0.26
C PRO A 68 -16.56 2.74 -0.83
N ALA A 69 -16.25 3.29 -2.01
CA ALA A 69 -15.70 2.52 -3.12
C ALA A 69 -14.28 2.02 -2.81
N ILE A 70 -13.44 2.83 -2.16
CA ILE A 70 -12.10 2.43 -1.71
C ILE A 70 -12.18 1.32 -0.66
N LEU A 71 -13.14 1.39 0.26
CA LEU A 71 -13.40 0.34 1.25
C LEU A 71 -13.81 -0.97 0.61
N ASP A 72 -14.70 -0.93 -0.38
CA ASP A 72 -15.16 -2.13 -1.09
C ASP A 72 -14.00 -2.81 -1.83
N VAL A 73 -13.17 -2.03 -2.54
CA VAL A 73 -11.96 -2.55 -3.20
C VAL A 73 -10.97 -3.11 -2.19
N SER A 74 -10.76 -2.42 -1.06
CA SER A 74 -9.85 -2.87 -0.01
C SER A 74 -10.32 -4.18 0.63
N ARG A 75 -11.62 -4.31 0.94
CA ARG A 75 -12.22 -5.55 1.47
C ARG A 75 -12.13 -6.70 0.46
N ALA A 76 -12.41 -6.44 -0.82
CA ALA A 76 -12.26 -7.43 -1.88
C ALA A 76 -10.80 -7.89 -2.02
N THR A 77 -9.84 -6.96 -1.93
CA THR A 77 -8.41 -7.27 -1.93
C THR A 77 -8.01 -8.15 -0.75
N VAL A 78 -8.45 -7.81 0.46
CA VAL A 78 -8.24 -8.64 1.67
C VAL A 78 -8.75 -10.05 1.44
N SER A 79 -10.00 -10.20 1.00
CA SER A 79 -10.62 -11.51 0.74
C SER A 79 -9.85 -12.33 -0.30
N ARG A 80 -9.43 -11.70 -1.40
CA ARG A 80 -8.64 -12.36 -2.45
C ARG A 80 -7.28 -12.84 -1.94
N LEU A 81 -6.60 -12.04 -1.15
CA LEU A 81 -5.29 -12.42 -0.58
C LEU A 81 -5.43 -13.53 0.48
N GLN A 82 -6.45 -13.46 1.34
CA GLN A 82 -6.71 -14.51 2.32
C GLN A 82 -7.04 -15.87 1.68
N SER A 83 -7.65 -15.87 0.49
CA SER A 83 -7.98 -17.11 -0.23
C SER A 83 -6.79 -17.76 -0.95
N LEU A 84 -5.62 -17.14 -0.96
CA LEU A 84 -4.44 -17.72 -1.58
C LEU A 84 -3.92 -18.92 -0.78
N PRO A 85 -3.45 -19.98 -1.47
CA PRO A 85 -2.84 -21.12 -0.79
C PRO A 85 -1.61 -20.72 0.03
N ASP A 86 -1.30 -21.53 1.05
CA ASP A 86 -0.08 -21.38 1.82
C ASP A 86 1.16 -21.58 0.93
N GLY A 87 2.25 -20.87 1.27
CA GLY A 87 3.50 -20.92 0.52
C GLY A 87 3.52 -20.14 -0.79
N VAL A 88 2.39 -19.61 -1.25
CA VAL A 88 2.33 -18.72 -2.42
C VAL A 88 2.83 -17.32 -2.06
N PHE A 89 3.68 -16.74 -2.90
CA PHE A 89 4.12 -15.36 -2.80
C PHE A 89 3.20 -14.43 -3.61
N PRO A 90 2.45 -13.54 -2.98
CA PRO A 90 1.58 -12.61 -3.69
C PRO A 90 2.36 -11.41 -4.21
N ILE A 91 2.09 -11.02 -5.45
CA ILE A 91 2.48 -9.73 -6.03
C ILE A 91 1.20 -8.98 -6.38
N THR A 92 0.99 -7.83 -5.77
CA THR A 92 -0.12 -6.94 -6.11
C THR A 92 0.35 -5.82 -7.04
N LEU A 93 -0.38 -5.62 -8.13
CA LEU A 93 -0.13 -4.56 -9.11
C LEU A 93 -1.16 -3.47 -8.87
N GLY A 94 -0.72 -2.32 -8.41
CA GLY A 94 -1.61 -1.25 -8.00
C GLY A 94 -1.78 -0.14 -9.03
N GLY A 95 -2.71 0.73 -8.70
CA GLY A 95 -2.90 2.07 -9.19
C GLY A 95 -2.31 3.09 -8.22
N ASP A 96 -3.15 3.86 -7.50
CA ASP A 96 -2.67 4.75 -6.43
C ASP A 96 -2.33 3.98 -5.15
N HIS A 97 -1.66 4.65 -4.21
CA HIS A 97 -1.12 4.00 -3.01
C HIS A 97 -2.18 3.55 -1.98
N SER A 98 -3.44 3.96 -2.12
CA SER A 98 -4.53 3.45 -1.26
C SER A 98 -4.74 1.93 -1.40
N VAL A 99 -4.28 1.30 -2.50
CA VAL A 99 -4.29 -0.17 -2.66
C VAL A 99 -3.50 -0.90 -1.57
N ALA A 100 -2.53 -0.23 -0.95
CA ALA A 100 -1.69 -0.82 0.10
C ALA A 100 -2.49 -1.20 1.35
N MET A 101 -3.59 -0.50 1.66
CA MET A 101 -4.42 -0.82 2.83
C MET A 101 -4.97 -2.24 2.74
N GLY A 102 -5.65 -2.58 1.65
CA GLY A 102 -6.16 -3.93 1.43
C GLY A 102 -5.06 -4.98 1.25
N THR A 103 -3.95 -4.60 0.59
CA THR A 103 -2.82 -5.50 0.33
C THR A 103 -2.11 -5.91 1.62
N VAL A 104 -1.76 -4.96 2.46
CA VAL A 104 -1.04 -5.22 3.72
C VAL A 104 -1.97 -5.91 4.72
N ALA A 105 -3.22 -5.45 4.87
CA ALA A 105 -4.21 -6.07 5.74
C ALA A 105 -4.47 -7.55 5.35
N GLY A 106 -4.65 -7.83 4.07
CA GLY A 106 -4.88 -9.19 3.57
C GLY A 106 -3.69 -10.12 3.83
N ASN A 107 -2.46 -9.65 3.63
CA ASN A 107 -1.27 -10.43 3.94
C ASN A 107 -1.06 -10.63 5.44
N ALA A 108 -1.38 -9.64 6.28
CA ALA A 108 -1.33 -9.76 7.72
C ALA A 108 -2.27 -10.85 8.22
N LEU A 109 -3.49 -10.90 7.70
CA LEU A 109 -4.49 -11.91 8.07
C LEU A 109 -4.12 -13.32 7.58
N ARG A 110 -3.42 -13.46 6.44
CA ARG A 110 -2.87 -14.75 6.01
C ARG A 110 -1.84 -15.30 6.99
N GLY A 111 -0.97 -14.44 7.53
CA GLY A 111 0.04 -14.83 8.52
C GLY A 111 -0.51 -15.02 9.93
N ALA A 112 -1.72 -14.58 10.22
CA ALA A 112 -2.28 -14.59 11.58
C ALA A 112 -2.52 -16.02 12.16
N GLY A 113 -2.53 -17.07 11.30
CA GLY A 113 -2.61 -18.45 11.73
C GLY A 113 -1.32 -18.98 12.39
N GLU A 114 -0.20 -18.32 12.19
CA GLU A 114 1.09 -18.71 12.74
C GLU A 114 1.33 -18.02 14.10
N ARG A 115 1.58 -18.82 15.14
CA ARG A 115 1.82 -18.27 16.49
C ARG A 115 3.03 -17.36 16.49
N GLY A 116 2.83 -16.09 16.93
CA GLY A 116 3.89 -15.11 17.06
C GLY A 116 4.27 -14.42 15.74
N HIS A 117 3.50 -14.59 14.69
CA HIS A 117 3.73 -13.92 13.42
C HIS A 117 3.69 -12.39 13.61
N ARG A 118 4.85 -11.76 13.40
CA ARG A 118 4.98 -10.28 13.35
C ARG A 118 5.25 -9.89 11.91
N MET A 119 4.47 -8.96 11.42
CA MET A 119 4.65 -8.39 10.09
C MET A 119 5.34 -7.04 10.20
N GLY A 120 6.41 -6.86 9.44
CA GLY A 120 7.04 -5.55 9.22
C GLY A 120 6.69 -5.02 7.84
N LEU A 121 6.85 -3.71 7.66
CA LEU A 121 6.61 -3.01 6.40
C LEU A 121 7.87 -2.27 5.95
N ILE A 122 8.31 -2.52 4.72
CA ILE A 122 9.28 -1.69 4.01
C ILE A 122 8.52 -0.85 2.99
N TRP A 123 8.53 0.47 3.20
CA TRP A 123 7.84 1.46 2.37
C TRP A 123 8.84 2.23 1.53
N VAL A 124 8.84 1.99 0.22
CA VAL A 124 9.79 2.63 -0.70
C VAL A 124 9.05 3.67 -1.51
N ASP A 125 9.15 4.93 -1.10
CA ASP A 125 8.38 6.04 -1.66
C ASP A 125 9.11 7.38 -1.47
N ALA A 126 8.60 8.41 -2.17
CA ALA A 126 8.91 9.82 -1.95
C ALA A 126 8.21 10.39 -0.71
N HIS A 127 7.05 9.82 -0.34
CA HIS A 127 6.14 10.27 0.71
C HIS A 127 6.06 9.24 1.84
N THR A 128 5.62 9.67 3.00
CA THR A 128 5.44 8.78 4.15
C THR A 128 4.08 8.10 4.18
N ASP A 129 3.10 8.68 3.47
CA ASP A 129 1.70 8.25 3.45
C ASP A 129 1.15 7.97 4.86
N PHE A 130 1.58 8.83 5.80
CA PHE A 130 1.25 8.76 7.23
C PHE A 130 0.32 9.89 7.67
N ASN A 131 -0.35 10.55 6.72
CA ASN A 131 -1.40 11.51 6.98
C ASN A 131 -2.65 10.85 7.57
N THR A 132 -3.42 11.62 8.33
CA THR A 132 -4.78 11.25 8.75
C THR A 132 -5.78 12.23 8.14
N PRO A 133 -7.09 11.93 8.17
CA PRO A 133 -8.11 12.87 7.68
C PRO A 133 -8.01 14.27 8.30
N GLU A 134 -7.59 14.36 9.56
CA GLU A 134 -7.54 15.60 10.33
C GLU A 134 -6.36 16.50 9.94
N ILE A 135 -5.24 15.92 9.51
CA ILE A 135 -4.01 16.66 9.20
C ILE A 135 -3.68 16.72 7.71
N SER A 136 -4.36 15.92 6.89
CA SER A 136 -4.12 15.88 5.45
C SER A 136 -4.50 17.21 4.79
N PRO A 137 -3.58 17.88 4.07
CA PRO A 137 -3.91 19.13 3.40
C PRO A 137 -4.85 18.96 2.21
N THR A 138 -4.97 17.74 1.66
CA THR A 138 -5.78 17.45 0.47
C THR A 138 -7.00 16.58 0.73
N GLY A 139 -7.04 15.83 1.84
CA GLY A 139 -8.05 14.81 2.11
C GLY A 139 -7.92 13.55 1.23
N ASN A 140 -6.90 13.45 0.40
CA ASN A 140 -6.70 12.31 -0.50
C ASN A 140 -6.27 11.06 0.27
N ILE A 141 -7.05 10.00 0.17
CA ILE A 141 -6.81 8.74 0.93
C ILE A 141 -5.48 8.08 0.56
N HIS A 142 -4.97 8.27 -0.67
CA HIS A 142 -3.70 7.67 -1.08
C HIS A 142 -2.49 8.15 -0.25
N GLY A 143 -2.59 9.27 0.45
CA GLY A 143 -1.54 9.76 1.37
C GLY A 143 -1.72 9.29 2.82
N MET A 144 -2.60 8.31 3.08
CA MET A 144 -2.96 7.87 4.44
C MET A 144 -2.70 6.37 4.73
N PRO A 145 -2.31 5.51 3.77
CA PRO A 145 -2.32 4.05 3.96
C PRO A 145 -1.54 3.57 5.17
N VAL A 146 -0.36 4.11 5.42
CA VAL A 146 0.48 3.64 6.53
C VAL A 146 -0.12 4.03 7.88
N ALA A 147 -0.69 5.22 8.01
CA ALA A 147 -1.40 5.64 9.22
C ALA A 147 -2.61 4.74 9.51
N GLN A 148 -3.43 4.46 8.48
CA GLN A 148 -4.59 3.57 8.59
C GLN A 148 -4.20 2.17 9.05
N LEU A 149 -3.13 1.60 8.49
CA LEU A 149 -2.61 0.28 8.88
C LEU A 149 -2.11 0.26 10.33
N CYS A 150 -1.61 1.40 10.84
CA CYS A 150 -1.23 1.57 12.23
C CYS A 150 -2.43 1.82 13.17
N GLY A 151 -3.65 1.89 12.65
CA GLY A 151 -4.86 2.09 13.43
C GLY A 151 -5.26 3.55 13.64
N LEU A 152 -4.65 4.46 12.86
CA LEU A 152 -4.97 5.89 12.87
C LEU A 152 -5.95 6.24 11.74
N GLY A 153 -6.65 7.37 11.89
CA GLY A 153 -7.53 7.91 10.85
C GLY A 153 -8.92 7.28 10.82
N HIS A 154 -9.46 6.97 9.62
CA HIS A 154 -10.86 6.55 9.50
C HIS A 154 -11.10 5.14 10.04
N PRO A 155 -12.05 4.92 10.96
CA PRO A 155 -12.25 3.63 11.63
C PRO A 155 -12.44 2.44 10.70
N ASP A 156 -13.21 2.60 9.63
CA ASP A 156 -13.47 1.51 8.68
C ASP A 156 -12.23 1.09 7.92
N LEU A 157 -11.37 2.04 7.52
CA LEU A 157 -10.09 1.75 6.87
C LEU A 157 -9.10 1.12 7.85
N ALA A 158 -9.02 1.66 9.05
CA ALA A 158 -8.14 1.14 10.10
C ALA A 158 -8.51 -0.28 10.54
N SER A 159 -9.78 -0.70 10.39
CA SER A 159 -10.26 -2.02 10.81
C SER A 159 -10.26 -3.08 9.69
N LEU A 160 -9.68 -2.83 8.54
CA LEU A 160 -9.63 -3.80 7.42
C LEU A 160 -9.05 -5.17 7.79
N ALA A 161 -8.13 -5.20 8.76
CA ALA A 161 -7.55 -6.44 9.30
C ALA A 161 -8.13 -6.82 10.69
N GLY A 162 -9.38 -6.46 10.97
CA GLY A 162 -10.01 -6.69 12.29
C GLY A 162 -9.26 -5.94 13.39
N ASP A 163 -8.79 -6.65 14.41
CA ASP A 163 -8.04 -6.08 15.54
C ASP A 163 -6.53 -5.98 15.28
N TRP A 164 -6.03 -6.56 14.20
CA TRP A 164 -4.62 -6.46 13.86
C TRP A 164 -4.25 -5.02 13.46
N ARG A 165 -3.12 -4.56 13.97
CA ARG A 165 -2.53 -3.26 13.61
C ARG A 165 -1.04 -3.42 13.34
N LEU A 166 -0.56 -2.68 12.35
CA LEU A 166 0.87 -2.58 12.08
C LEU A 166 1.52 -1.76 13.21
N ASN A 167 2.58 -2.33 13.82
CA ASN A 167 3.32 -1.55 14.80
C ASN A 167 4.20 -0.51 14.06
N PRO A 168 4.08 0.78 14.34
CA PRO A 168 4.89 1.83 13.68
C PRO A 168 6.40 1.58 13.77
N ARG A 169 6.88 0.92 14.83
CA ARG A 169 8.31 0.56 15.01
C ARG A 169 8.77 -0.57 14.08
N ASP A 170 7.84 -1.30 13.48
CA ASP A 170 8.12 -2.34 12.50
C ASP A 170 8.00 -1.81 11.05
N VAL A 171 7.88 -0.47 10.88
CA VAL A 171 7.87 0.21 9.60
C VAL A 171 9.23 0.84 9.32
N VAL A 172 9.74 0.60 8.12
CA VAL A 172 10.95 1.23 7.57
C VAL A 172 10.58 1.94 6.28
N MET A 173 10.78 3.24 6.23
CA MET A 173 10.51 4.10 5.07
C MET A 173 11.81 4.48 4.38
N ILE A 174 11.88 4.32 3.05
CA ILE A 174 13.09 4.52 2.26
C ILE A 174 12.80 5.45 1.08
N GLY A 175 13.65 6.45 0.88
CA GLY A 175 13.57 7.37 -0.27
C GLY A 175 12.73 8.62 0.00
N ILE A 176 12.31 8.84 1.23
CA ILE A 176 11.41 9.94 1.62
C ILE A 176 12.07 11.30 1.35
N ARG A 177 11.31 12.20 0.71
CA ARG A 177 11.77 13.54 0.35
C ARG A 177 10.67 14.62 0.35
N SER A 178 9.42 14.22 0.53
CA SER A 178 8.28 15.13 0.59
C SER A 178 7.35 14.65 1.71
N VAL A 179 7.21 15.46 2.75
CA VAL A 179 6.41 15.18 3.94
C VAL A 179 5.75 16.47 4.38
N ASP A 180 4.46 16.43 4.66
CA ASP A 180 3.74 17.59 5.18
C ASP A 180 4.19 17.92 6.62
N PRO A 181 4.16 19.18 7.06
CA PRO A 181 4.66 19.55 8.39
C PRO A 181 4.01 18.78 9.54
N GLN A 182 2.69 18.67 9.55
CA GLN A 182 1.95 17.94 10.59
C GLN A 182 2.17 16.43 10.50
N GLU A 183 2.29 15.89 9.30
CA GLU A 183 2.65 14.50 9.05
C GLU A 183 4.04 14.19 9.60
N ALA A 184 5.02 15.09 9.41
CA ALA A 184 6.37 14.92 9.96
C ALA A 184 6.40 14.89 11.50
N GLU A 185 5.49 15.62 12.15
CA GLU A 185 5.32 15.57 13.61
C GLU A 185 4.78 14.21 14.03
N LEU A 186 3.74 13.72 13.35
CA LEU A 186 3.13 12.43 13.62
C LEU A 186 4.11 11.27 13.40
N VAL A 187 4.88 11.30 12.33
CA VAL A 187 5.95 10.32 12.03
C VAL A 187 6.96 10.24 13.17
N ARG A 188 7.37 11.39 13.74
CA ARG A 188 8.31 11.43 14.89
C ARG A 188 7.65 10.92 16.17
N GLU A 189 6.42 11.30 16.44
CA GLU A 189 5.65 10.89 17.62
C GLU A 189 5.52 9.35 17.68
N TYR A 190 5.17 8.73 16.55
CA TYR A 190 5.01 7.28 16.46
C TYR A 190 6.31 6.51 16.26
N GLY A 191 7.43 7.22 16.08
CA GLY A 191 8.77 6.63 16.04
C GLY A 191 9.03 5.77 14.81
N LEU A 192 8.46 6.12 13.64
CA LEU A 192 8.75 5.46 12.38
C LEU A 192 10.21 5.67 11.97
N ARG A 193 10.82 4.65 11.35
CA ARG A 193 12.19 4.73 10.85
C ARG A 193 12.17 5.26 9.42
N VAL A 194 12.65 6.48 9.23
CA VAL A 194 12.65 7.15 7.93
C VAL A 194 14.08 7.35 7.43
N TYR A 195 14.35 6.84 6.24
CA TYR A 195 15.58 7.06 5.50
C TYR A 195 15.27 7.96 4.30
N THR A 196 15.80 9.16 4.32
CA THR A 196 15.59 10.15 3.26
C THR A 196 16.41 9.85 2.02
N CYS A 197 16.00 10.39 0.87
CA CYS A 197 16.73 10.25 -0.38
C CYS A 197 18.17 10.82 -0.31
N LEU A 198 18.46 11.71 0.61
CA LEU A 198 19.80 12.28 0.82
C LEU A 198 20.84 11.24 1.26
N LEU A 199 20.42 10.12 1.84
CA LEU A 199 21.34 9.02 2.17
C LEU A 199 21.95 8.37 0.92
N TYR A 200 21.27 8.45 -0.23
CA TYR A 200 21.80 7.91 -1.50
C TYR A 200 22.73 8.87 -2.22
N THR A 201 22.72 10.15 -1.86
CA THR A 201 23.59 11.18 -2.45
C THR A 201 24.84 11.45 -1.59
N SER A 202 24.90 10.92 -0.38
CA SER A 202 26.13 10.96 0.42
C SER A 202 27.14 9.98 -0.18
N PRO A 203 28.38 10.42 -0.50
CA PRO A 203 29.38 9.52 -1.03
C PRO A 203 29.59 8.36 -0.04
N SER A 204 29.56 7.14 -0.55
CA SER A 204 29.84 5.95 0.22
C SER A 204 31.22 6.09 0.86
N PRO A 205 31.45 5.57 2.09
CA PRO A 205 32.80 5.49 2.63
C PRO A 205 33.81 4.78 1.72
N ARG A 206 33.36 4.03 0.72
CA ARG A 206 34.17 3.43 -0.33
C ARG A 206 34.62 4.43 -1.39
N ASP A 207 33.83 5.47 -1.64
CA ASP A 207 34.12 6.51 -2.66
C ASP A 207 35.07 7.59 -2.12
N GLN A 208 35.38 7.56 -0.83
CA GLN A 208 36.32 8.50 -0.18
C GLN A 208 37.78 7.99 -0.18
N ARG A 209 38.05 6.84 -0.82
CA ARG A 209 39.39 6.29 -1.00
C ARG A 209 39.85 6.50 -2.46
N GLY A 210 40.18 7.72 -2.80
CA GLY A 210 40.91 8.11 -3.99
C GLY A 210 42.19 8.81 -3.62
#